data_22cfba8af907ba6a09d18431d8d4bdc2
#
_entry.id   22cfba8af907ba6a09d18431d8d4bdc2
#
_cell.length_a   1.000
_cell.length_b   1.000
_cell.length_c   1.000
_cell.angle_alpha   90.00
_cell.angle_beta   90.00
_cell.angle_gamma   90.00
#
_symmetry.space_group_name_H-M   'P 1'
#
loop_
_entity.id
_entity.type
_entity.pdbx_description
1 polymer ?
#
loop_
_entity_poly.entity_id
_entity_poly.type
_entity_poly.pdbx_seq_one_letter_code
_entity_poly.pdbx_strand_id
1 'polypeptide(L)'
;MVGGALDRYFKSQNLQAGLFDPPKGLDDVAVLGEADVIFVAVPTPYYLPDREAGLDGSGFDDSFMRAAIDAIPQEGKTIVLKSTITPGTTERFQTLYPQHRILFNPEFLTETTADHDMQHPKRQIVGYTQESRRDAELVMGLLPRAPFEKIVAAKEAEMVKYFGNAFYALKVAYANQMHDLCQKMGVDYDAVKECAKAEPMIVGDQHNTHLEIYHKGYRGYGGKCLPKDTRSIIQLAEQMGIDLTLLKEAEKYNNELQKSQGIDIQWVEGSPKKGS
;
A
#
# COMPACT_ATOMS: atom_id res chain seq x y z
N MET A 1 -4.59 9.10 6.60
CA MET A 1 -4.29 9.57 5.24
C MET A 1 -5.35 9.08 4.26
N VAL A 2 -5.43 7.82 3.90
CA VAL A 2 -6.33 7.28 2.86
C VAL A 2 -7.82 7.56 3.13
N GLY A 3 -8.36 7.17 4.30
CA GLY A 3 -9.76 7.41 4.66
C GLY A 3 -10.13 8.89 4.65
N GLY A 4 -9.24 9.78 5.14
CA GLY A 4 -9.49 11.22 5.11
C GLY A 4 -9.51 11.82 3.70
N ALA A 5 -8.65 11.33 2.79
CA ALA A 5 -8.67 11.78 1.39
C ALA A 5 -9.94 11.32 0.67
N LEU A 6 -10.40 10.08 0.95
CA LEU A 6 -11.65 9.55 0.42
C LEU A 6 -12.88 10.32 0.94
N ASP A 7 -12.92 10.67 2.23
CA ASP A 7 -13.99 11.49 2.81
C ASP A 7 -14.08 12.86 2.14
N ARG A 8 -12.95 13.55 1.95
CA ARG A 8 -12.91 14.84 1.24
C ARG A 8 -13.38 14.71 -0.22
N TYR A 9 -13.01 13.61 -0.88
CA TYR A 9 -13.52 13.32 -2.22
C TYR A 9 -15.06 13.16 -2.21
N PHE A 10 -15.62 12.33 -1.33
CA PHE A 10 -17.08 12.13 -1.26
C PHE A 10 -17.82 13.45 -0.97
N LYS A 11 -17.30 14.26 -0.05
CA LYS A 11 -17.85 15.59 0.21
C LYS A 11 -17.82 16.50 -1.02
N SER A 12 -16.76 16.45 -1.82
CA SER A 12 -16.66 17.24 -3.06
C SER A 12 -17.67 16.79 -4.13
N GLN A 13 -18.14 15.53 -4.06
CA GLN A 13 -19.15 14.97 -4.95
C GLN A 13 -20.58 15.11 -4.39
N ASN A 14 -20.76 15.81 -3.26
CA ASN A 14 -22.02 15.88 -2.50
C ASN A 14 -22.58 14.50 -2.10
N LEU A 15 -21.71 13.51 -1.94
CA LEU A 15 -22.08 12.22 -1.41
C LEU A 15 -22.09 12.28 0.12
N GLN A 16 -23.17 11.81 0.72
CA GLN A 16 -23.24 11.69 2.17
C GLN A 16 -22.37 10.51 2.62
N ALA A 17 -21.34 10.78 3.40
CA ALA A 17 -20.47 9.77 3.98
C ALA A 17 -20.36 9.98 5.48
N GLY A 18 -20.57 8.93 6.25
CA GLY A 18 -20.30 8.90 7.68
C GLY A 18 -18.84 8.47 7.95
N LEU A 19 -18.30 8.90 9.08
CA LEU A 19 -16.95 8.56 9.51
C LEU A 19 -16.98 7.79 10.83
N PHE A 20 -16.23 6.69 10.87
CA PHE A 20 -15.99 5.92 12.09
C PHE A 20 -14.47 5.80 12.29
N ASP A 21 -13.93 6.47 13.32
CA ASP A 21 -12.49 6.50 13.66
C ASP A 21 -12.35 6.71 15.18
N PRO A 22 -12.61 5.66 16.00
CA PRO A 22 -12.62 5.78 17.46
C PRO A 22 -11.38 6.45 18.07
N PRO A 23 -10.15 6.19 17.56
CA PRO A 23 -8.96 6.91 18.03
C PRO A 23 -9.02 8.43 17.86
N LYS A 24 -9.91 8.94 17.01
CA LYS A 24 -10.15 10.38 16.80
C LYS A 24 -11.45 10.89 17.45
N GLY A 25 -12.10 10.06 18.26
CA GLY A 25 -13.36 10.40 18.91
C GLY A 25 -14.57 10.38 17.96
N LEU A 26 -14.47 9.70 16.82
CA LEU A 26 -15.57 9.45 15.88
C LEU A 26 -16.01 7.99 16.06
N ASP A 27 -16.76 7.71 17.12
CA ASP A 27 -17.08 6.37 17.60
C ASP A 27 -18.58 6.02 17.54
N ASP A 28 -19.37 6.81 16.80
CA ASP A 28 -20.79 6.53 16.59
C ASP A 28 -20.98 5.32 15.65
N VAL A 29 -21.32 4.17 16.23
CA VAL A 29 -21.55 2.90 15.52
C VAL A 29 -22.79 2.97 14.61
N ALA A 30 -23.75 3.86 14.87
CA ALA A 30 -24.93 4.01 14.04
C ALA A 30 -24.57 4.34 12.58
N VAL A 31 -23.49 5.10 12.37
CA VAL A 31 -22.95 5.42 11.03
C VAL A 31 -22.62 4.17 10.21
N LEU A 32 -22.09 3.11 10.84
CA LEU A 32 -21.78 1.84 10.17
C LEU A 32 -23.06 1.06 9.84
N GLY A 33 -24.08 1.17 10.70
CA GLY A 33 -25.38 0.52 10.50
C GLY A 33 -26.17 1.12 9.33
N GLU A 34 -26.09 2.44 9.14
CA GLU A 34 -26.80 3.16 8.08
C GLU A 34 -26.16 3.00 6.69
N ALA A 35 -24.86 2.75 6.63
CA ALA A 35 -24.11 2.65 5.38
C ALA A 35 -24.40 1.33 4.64
N ASP A 36 -24.63 1.39 3.32
CA ASP A 36 -24.68 0.21 2.45
C ASP A 36 -23.29 -0.26 2.02
N VAL A 37 -22.36 0.69 1.82
CA VAL A 37 -20.99 0.46 1.42
C VAL A 37 -20.04 1.06 2.46
N ILE A 38 -19.11 0.25 2.97
CA ILE A 38 -18.17 0.64 4.01
C ILE A 38 -16.73 0.50 3.49
N PHE A 39 -15.99 1.60 3.47
CA PHE A 39 -14.58 1.61 3.10
C PHE A 39 -13.70 1.50 4.34
N VAL A 40 -12.93 0.40 4.44
CA VAL A 40 -12.01 0.14 5.55
C VAL A 40 -10.60 0.58 5.19
N ALA A 41 -10.12 1.65 5.82
CA ALA A 41 -8.81 2.26 5.57
C ALA A 41 -8.04 2.42 6.89
N VAL A 42 -7.61 1.30 7.45
CA VAL A 42 -6.92 1.19 8.75
C VAL A 42 -5.43 0.87 8.57
N PRO A 43 -4.58 1.10 9.58
CA PRO A 43 -3.20 0.64 9.54
C PRO A 43 -3.10 -0.88 9.36
N THR A 44 -2.09 -1.31 8.60
CA THR A 44 -1.72 -2.73 8.41
C THR A 44 -0.22 -2.86 8.66
N PRO A 45 0.22 -2.86 9.93
CA PRO A 45 1.63 -2.94 10.27
C PRO A 45 2.20 -4.31 9.90
N TYR A 46 3.52 -4.35 9.75
CA TYR A 46 4.27 -5.57 9.52
C TYR A 46 5.22 -5.78 10.70
N TYR A 47 5.23 -6.97 11.25
CA TYR A 47 6.13 -7.38 12.32
C TYR A 47 7.18 -8.36 11.80
N LEU A 48 8.40 -8.28 12.34
CA LEU A 48 9.43 -9.26 12.04
C LEU A 48 9.04 -10.64 12.59
N PRO A 49 9.50 -11.74 11.98
CA PRO A 49 9.12 -13.11 12.33
C PRO A 49 9.43 -13.54 13.78
N ASP A 50 10.34 -12.85 14.46
CA ASP A 50 10.69 -13.09 15.88
C ASP A 50 9.69 -12.53 16.89
N ARG A 51 8.69 -11.80 16.43
CA ARG A 51 7.55 -11.35 17.22
C ARG A 51 6.32 -12.11 16.77
N GLU A 52 5.48 -12.52 17.70
CA GLU A 52 4.21 -13.20 17.40
C GLU A 52 3.48 -12.46 16.28
N ALA A 53 3.73 -12.93 15.06
CA ALA A 53 3.28 -12.30 13.85
C ALA A 53 1.81 -12.58 13.62
N GLY A 54 1.20 -11.81 12.75
CA GLY A 54 -0.20 -11.91 12.41
C GLY A 54 -0.68 -13.35 12.18
N LEU A 55 -1.96 -13.57 12.27
CA LEU A 55 -2.63 -14.87 12.31
C LEU A 55 -2.30 -15.84 11.13
N ASP A 56 -1.69 -15.34 10.06
CA ASP A 56 -1.26 -16.14 8.90
C ASP A 56 0.24 -16.46 8.88
N GLY A 57 0.99 -16.02 9.91
CA GLY A 57 2.44 -16.20 9.96
C GLY A 57 3.25 -15.33 8.99
N SER A 58 2.59 -14.42 8.27
CA SER A 58 3.23 -13.56 7.25
C SER A 58 3.93 -12.33 7.81
N GLY A 59 3.82 -12.08 9.12
CA GLY A 59 4.26 -10.83 9.74
C GLY A 59 3.33 -9.65 9.51
N PHE A 60 2.30 -9.83 8.71
CA PHE A 60 1.26 -8.85 8.42
C PHE A 60 0.17 -8.87 9.51
N ASP A 61 -0.09 -7.72 10.14
CA ASP A 61 -1.11 -7.60 11.18
C ASP A 61 -2.43 -7.09 10.59
N ASP A 62 -3.45 -7.93 10.63
CA ASP A 62 -4.81 -7.62 10.19
C ASP A 62 -5.78 -7.29 11.33
N SER A 63 -5.30 -7.19 12.57
CA SER A 63 -6.12 -6.98 13.76
C SER A 63 -7.01 -5.73 13.69
N PHE A 64 -6.46 -4.63 13.14
CA PHE A 64 -7.23 -3.40 12.95
C PHE A 64 -8.37 -3.55 11.92
N MET A 65 -8.14 -4.36 10.87
CA MET A 65 -9.21 -4.63 9.89
C MET A 65 -10.30 -5.50 10.49
N ARG A 66 -9.94 -6.54 11.25
CA ARG A 66 -10.91 -7.36 11.98
C ARG A 66 -11.73 -6.51 12.92
N ALA A 67 -11.07 -5.72 13.77
CA ALA A 67 -11.76 -4.83 14.70
C ALA A 67 -12.73 -3.86 13.99
N ALA A 68 -12.33 -3.34 12.82
CA ALA A 68 -13.19 -2.45 12.04
C ALA A 68 -14.43 -3.18 11.46
N ILE A 69 -14.29 -4.42 11.00
CA ILE A 69 -15.40 -5.22 10.48
C ILE A 69 -16.29 -5.75 11.62
N ASP A 70 -15.69 -6.19 12.72
CA ASP A 70 -16.42 -6.67 13.91
C ASP A 70 -17.27 -5.57 14.56
N ALA A 71 -16.92 -4.30 14.37
CA ALA A 71 -17.73 -3.16 14.84
C ALA A 71 -19.00 -2.91 14.02
N ILE A 72 -19.18 -3.53 12.85
CA ILE A 72 -20.34 -3.33 11.98
C ILE A 72 -21.55 -4.05 12.59
N PRO A 73 -22.62 -3.31 12.98
CA PRO A 73 -23.72 -3.90 13.76
C PRO A 73 -24.70 -4.73 12.94
N GLN A 74 -24.64 -4.68 11.61
CA GLN A 74 -25.63 -5.29 10.72
C GLN A 74 -24.95 -6.12 9.64
N GLU A 75 -25.59 -7.24 9.28
CA GLU A 75 -25.16 -8.12 8.18
C GLU A 75 -25.49 -7.53 6.79
N GLY A 76 -24.98 -8.18 5.76
CA GLY A 76 -25.34 -7.88 4.36
C GLY A 76 -24.64 -6.65 3.78
N LYS A 77 -23.65 -6.06 4.46
CA LYS A 77 -22.93 -4.88 3.97
C LYS A 77 -21.94 -5.21 2.85
N THR A 78 -21.70 -4.22 1.99
CA THR A 78 -20.59 -4.24 1.02
C THR A 78 -19.38 -3.57 1.66
N ILE A 79 -18.31 -4.33 1.88
CA ILE A 79 -17.09 -3.87 2.56
C ILE A 79 -15.95 -3.77 1.55
N VAL A 80 -15.32 -2.59 1.46
CA VAL A 80 -14.21 -2.34 0.55
C VAL A 80 -12.93 -2.12 1.36
N LEU A 81 -12.03 -3.09 1.32
CA LEU A 81 -10.72 -2.98 1.94
C LEU A 81 -9.83 -2.05 1.09
N LYS A 82 -9.31 -0.97 1.72
CA LYS A 82 -8.40 -0.01 1.06
C LYS A 82 -6.97 -0.05 1.59
N SER A 83 -6.77 -0.68 2.73
CA SER A 83 -5.44 -0.87 3.30
C SER A 83 -4.60 -1.81 2.44
N THR A 84 -3.28 -1.61 2.38
CA THR A 84 -2.39 -2.55 1.70
C THR A 84 -2.38 -3.88 2.45
N ILE A 85 -2.73 -4.94 1.77
CA ILE A 85 -2.91 -6.30 2.31
C ILE A 85 -2.20 -7.32 1.43
N THR A 86 -1.74 -8.43 2.00
CA THR A 86 -1.09 -9.51 1.25
C THR A 86 -2.06 -10.20 0.30
N PRO A 87 -1.59 -10.61 -0.90
CA PRO A 87 -2.44 -11.33 -1.85
C PRO A 87 -3.12 -12.57 -1.25
N GLY A 88 -4.45 -12.66 -1.43
CA GLY A 88 -5.32 -13.67 -0.84
C GLY A 88 -6.04 -13.23 0.44
N THR A 89 -5.71 -12.07 0.99
CA THR A 89 -6.33 -11.55 2.21
C THR A 89 -7.82 -11.28 2.03
N THR A 90 -8.25 -10.69 0.92
CA THR A 90 -9.67 -10.39 0.67
C THR A 90 -10.52 -11.66 0.64
N GLU A 91 -10.05 -12.73 0.01
CA GLU A 91 -10.75 -14.02 -0.03
C GLU A 91 -10.80 -14.66 1.37
N ARG A 92 -9.70 -14.56 2.14
CA ARG A 92 -9.67 -15.03 3.52
C ARG A 92 -10.68 -14.26 4.40
N PHE A 93 -10.76 -12.94 4.25
CA PHE A 93 -11.77 -12.14 4.94
C PHE A 93 -13.19 -12.46 4.49
N GLN A 94 -13.43 -12.73 3.21
CA GLN A 94 -14.73 -13.19 2.73
C GLN A 94 -15.15 -14.50 3.39
N THR A 95 -14.20 -15.42 3.60
CA THR A 95 -14.47 -16.67 4.32
C THR A 95 -14.76 -16.45 5.81
N LEU A 96 -14.06 -15.50 6.45
CA LEU A 96 -14.26 -15.17 7.87
C LEU A 96 -15.57 -14.40 8.12
N TYR A 97 -16.02 -13.62 7.16
CA TYR A 97 -17.20 -12.75 7.24
C TYR A 97 -18.21 -13.07 6.12
N PRO A 98 -18.75 -14.31 6.06
CA PRO A 98 -19.62 -14.74 4.96
C PRO A 98 -20.95 -13.96 4.89
N GLN A 99 -21.32 -13.29 5.97
CA GLN A 99 -22.52 -12.43 6.03
C GLN A 99 -22.33 -11.10 5.28
N HIS A 100 -21.11 -10.73 4.88
CA HIS A 100 -20.80 -9.52 4.13
C HIS A 100 -20.28 -9.84 2.72
N ARG A 101 -20.19 -8.83 1.88
CA ARG A 101 -19.58 -8.90 0.54
C ARG A 101 -18.31 -8.07 0.55
N ILE A 102 -17.15 -8.72 0.43
CA ILE A 102 -15.85 -8.08 0.63
C ILE A 102 -15.15 -7.87 -0.70
N LEU A 103 -14.76 -6.63 -0.96
CA LEU A 103 -14.00 -6.19 -2.12
C LEU A 103 -12.68 -5.56 -1.67
N PHE A 104 -11.80 -5.37 -2.62
CA PHE A 104 -10.53 -4.68 -2.43
C PHE A 104 -10.38 -3.52 -3.42
N ASN A 105 -9.95 -2.36 -2.95
CA ASN A 105 -9.60 -1.24 -3.79
C ASN A 105 -8.22 -0.71 -3.38
N PRO A 106 -7.15 -1.07 -4.10
CA PRO A 106 -5.81 -0.58 -3.82
C PRO A 106 -5.74 0.94 -3.90
N GLU A 107 -4.94 1.54 -3.02
CA GLU A 107 -4.60 2.95 -3.09
C GLU A 107 -3.24 3.14 -3.79
N PHE A 108 -3.08 4.26 -4.48
CA PHE A 108 -1.86 4.63 -5.20
C PHE A 108 -1.44 6.06 -4.85
N LEU A 109 -1.78 6.51 -3.63
CA LEU A 109 -1.56 7.87 -3.17
C LEU A 109 -0.10 8.08 -2.75
N THR A 110 0.44 9.23 -3.10
CA THR A 110 1.69 9.73 -2.53
C THR A 110 1.38 10.52 -1.25
N GLU A 111 2.19 10.37 -0.22
CA GLU A 111 1.94 10.97 1.10
C GLU A 111 1.76 12.50 1.03
N THR A 112 2.55 13.15 0.16
CA THR A 112 2.56 14.62 -0.01
C THR A 112 1.45 15.16 -0.90
N THR A 113 0.86 14.32 -1.78
CA THR A 113 -0.14 14.71 -2.77
C THR A 113 -1.44 13.90 -2.66
N ALA A 114 -1.69 13.31 -1.48
CA ALA A 114 -2.77 12.34 -1.29
C ALA A 114 -4.16 12.83 -1.73
N ASP A 115 -4.49 14.10 -1.50
CA ASP A 115 -5.78 14.67 -1.90
C ASP A 115 -5.88 14.87 -3.42
N HIS A 116 -4.83 15.35 -4.03
CA HIS A 116 -4.76 15.48 -5.49
C HIS A 116 -4.83 14.11 -6.17
N ASP A 117 -4.04 13.14 -5.70
CA ASP A 117 -3.99 11.80 -6.26
C ASP A 117 -5.32 11.06 -6.07
N MET A 118 -6.04 11.33 -4.97
CA MET A 118 -7.39 10.79 -4.75
C MET A 118 -8.40 11.38 -5.74
N GLN A 119 -8.34 12.67 -6.04
CA GLN A 119 -9.28 13.31 -6.95
C GLN A 119 -8.97 13.06 -8.43
N HIS A 120 -7.69 12.81 -8.77
CA HIS A 120 -7.19 12.64 -10.13
C HIS A 120 -6.36 11.37 -10.26
N PRO A 121 -6.93 10.19 -9.95
CA PRO A 121 -6.18 8.94 -10.02
C PRO A 121 -5.84 8.61 -11.48
N LYS A 122 -4.63 8.09 -11.72
CA LYS A 122 -4.22 7.62 -13.05
C LYS A 122 -4.83 6.26 -13.39
N ARG A 123 -5.21 5.50 -12.38
CA ARG A 123 -5.86 4.19 -12.51
C ARG A 123 -6.79 3.95 -11.32
N GLN A 124 -7.88 3.24 -11.57
CA GLN A 124 -8.80 2.76 -10.55
C GLN A 124 -9.00 1.26 -10.74
N ILE A 125 -8.83 0.49 -9.67
CA ILE A 125 -8.93 -0.96 -9.71
C ILE A 125 -9.84 -1.41 -8.58
N VAL A 126 -10.80 -2.27 -8.89
CA VAL A 126 -11.66 -2.91 -7.90
C VAL A 126 -11.48 -4.42 -8.01
N GLY A 127 -11.06 -5.04 -6.91
CA GLY A 127 -10.93 -6.48 -6.76
C GLY A 127 -12.16 -7.08 -6.09
N TYR A 128 -12.70 -8.16 -6.65
CA TYR A 128 -13.89 -8.85 -6.13
C TYR A 128 -13.59 -10.29 -5.72
N THR A 129 -14.38 -10.81 -4.76
CA THR A 129 -14.56 -12.24 -4.49
C THR A 129 -15.78 -12.74 -5.26
N GLN A 130 -16.01 -14.06 -5.32
CA GLN A 130 -17.19 -14.60 -6.00
C GLN A 130 -18.50 -14.02 -5.42
N GLU A 131 -18.54 -13.84 -4.10
CA GLU A 131 -19.70 -13.33 -3.34
C GLU A 131 -19.96 -11.85 -3.60
N SER A 132 -18.89 -11.07 -3.81
CA SER A 132 -18.96 -9.61 -3.96
C SER A 132 -18.94 -9.13 -5.43
N ARG A 133 -18.83 -10.03 -6.39
CA ARG A 133 -18.67 -9.67 -7.82
C ARG A 133 -19.76 -8.72 -8.33
N ARG A 134 -21.01 -8.93 -7.92
CA ARG A 134 -22.16 -8.11 -8.34
C ARG A 134 -22.07 -6.66 -7.86
N ASP A 135 -21.34 -6.39 -6.77
CA ASP A 135 -21.21 -5.07 -6.17
C ASP A 135 -20.00 -4.28 -6.73
N ALA A 136 -19.16 -4.92 -7.54
CA ALA A 136 -17.92 -4.31 -8.03
C ALA A 136 -18.17 -3.08 -8.92
N GLU A 137 -19.19 -3.10 -9.75
CA GLU A 137 -19.60 -1.95 -10.59
C GLU A 137 -20.13 -0.79 -9.72
N LEU A 138 -20.92 -1.09 -8.69
CA LEU A 138 -21.38 -0.09 -7.73
C LEU A 138 -20.19 0.59 -7.04
N VAL A 139 -19.25 -0.21 -6.54
CA VAL A 139 -18.05 0.30 -5.86
C VAL A 139 -17.21 1.14 -6.82
N MET A 140 -16.99 0.67 -8.07
CA MET A 140 -16.27 1.45 -9.09
C MET A 140 -16.96 2.80 -9.35
N GLY A 141 -18.29 2.82 -9.41
CA GLY A 141 -19.07 4.05 -9.62
C GLY A 141 -19.00 5.07 -8.49
N LEU A 142 -18.69 4.64 -7.26
CA LEU A 142 -18.50 5.52 -6.10
C LEU A 142 -17.11 6.17 -6.07
N LEU A 143 -16.13 5.56 -6.74
CA LEU A 143 -14.73 5.99 -6.72
C LEU A 143 -14.45 7.07 -7.79
N PRO A 144 -13.40 7.89 -7.61
CA PRO A 144 -12.98 8.85 -8.62
C PRO A 144 -12.70 8.18 -9.96
N ARG A 145 -13.17 8.78 -11.04
CA ARG A 145 -12.91 8.29 -12.41
C ARG A 145 -11.42 8.40 -12.75
N ALA A 146 -10.92 7.41 -13.48
CA ALA A 146 -9.53 7.34 -13.92
C ALA A 146 -9.42 7.02 -15.41
N PRO A 147 -8.33 7.43 -16.10
CA PRO A 147 -8.08 7.04 -17.48
C PRO A 147 -8.01 5.52 -17.70
N PHE A 148 -7.59 4.79 -16.67
CA PHE A 148 -7.58 3.34 -16.65
C PHE A 148 -8.43 2.82 -15.48
N GLU A 149 -9.52 2.12 -15.79
CA GLU A 149 -10.41 1.50 -14.80
C GLU A 149 -10.52 0.01 -15.07
N LYS A 150 -10.40 -0.83 -14.03
CA LYS A 150 -10.52 -2.28 -14.21
C LYS A 150 -11.09 -2.96 -12.98
N ILE A 151 -12.04 -3.87 -13.23
CA ILE A 151 -12.57 -4.80 -12.24
C ILE A 151 -11.91 -6.17 -12.50
N VAL A 152 -11.29 -6.75 -11.46
CA VAL A 152 -10.52 -7.99 -11.54
C VAL A 152 -10.79 -8.86 -10.31
N ALA A 153 -10.27 -10.09 -10.27
CA ALA A 153 -10.32 -10.88 -9.04
C ALA A 153 -9.50 -10.21 -7.91
N ALA A 154 -9.90 -10.42 -6.66
CA ALA A 154 -9.29 -9.75 -5.52
C ALA A 154 -7.78 -9.95 -5.44
N LYS A 155 -7.29 -11.18 -5.61
CA LYS A 155 -5.84 -11.49 -5.62
C LYS A 155 -5.07 -10.73 -6.69
N GLU A 156 -5.66 -10.53 -7.84
CA GLU A 156 -5.04 -9.75 -8.93
C GLU A 156 -4.90 -8.28 -8.52
N ALA A 157 -5.97 -7.69 -7.95
CA ALA A 157 -5.95 -6.31 -7.47
C ALA A 157 -4.93 -6.10 -6.34
N GLU A 158 -4.84 -7.03 -5.39
CA GLU A 158 -3.86 -7.04 -4.31
C GLU A 158 -2.43 -7.11 -4.86
N MET A 159 -2.18 -8.01 -5.82
CA MET A 159 -0.87 -8.17 -6.45
C MET A 159 -0.41 -6.91 -7.20
N VAL A 160 -1.31 -6.14 -7.83
CA VAL A 160 -0.97 -4.89 -8.52
C VAL A 160 -0.27 -3.90 -7.59
N LYS A 161 -0.71 -3.80 -6.32
CA LYS A 161 -0.07 -2.90 -5.33
C LYS A 161 1.37 -3.33 -5.04
N TYR A 162 1.58 -4.61 -4.77
CA TYR A 162 2.92 -5.17 -4.51
C TYR A 162 3.84 -5.10 -5.72
N PHE A 163 3.31 -5.40 -6.91
CA PHE A 163 4.09 -5.28 -8.15
C PHE A 163 4.67 -3.87 -8.31
N GLY A 164 3.83 -2.83 -8.07
CA GLY A 164 4.28 -1.45 -8.16
C GLY A 164 5.33 -1.10 -7.09
N ASN A 165 5.04 -1.38 -5.82
CA ASN A 165 5.92 -0.98 -4.72
C ASN A 165 7.25 -1.74 -4.73
N ALA A 166 7.25 -3.03 -5.06
CA ALA A 166 8.48 -3.81 -5.22
C ALA A 166 9.33 -3.29 -6.39
N PHE A 167 8.70 -2.94 -7.51
CA PHE A 167 9.41 -2.34 -8.65
C PHE A 167 10.01 -0.97 -8.30
N TYR A 168 9.29 -0.14 -7.53
CA TYR A 168 9.84 1.14 -7.06
C TYR A 168 11.05 0.94 -6.13
N ALA A 169 11.00 -0.04 -5.24
CA ALA A 169 12.14 -0.40 -4.39
C ALA A 169 13.37 -0.81 -5.21
N LEU A 170 13.17 -1.64 -6.25
CA LEU A 170 14.24 -2.01 -7.19
C LEU A 170 14.83 -0.79 -7.91
N LYS A 171 13.99 0.13 -8.39
CA LYS A 171 14.46 1.36 -9.05
C LYS A 171 15.33 2.21 -8.12
N VAL A 172 14.94 2.37 -6.86
CA VAL A 172 15.74 3.12 -5.88
C VAL A 172 17.07 2.44 -5.60
N ALA A 173 17.07 1.11 -5.40
CA ALA A 173 18.30 0.35 -5.18
C ALA A 173 19.24 0.46 -6.38
N TYR A 174 18.72 0.28 -7.60
CA TYR A 174 19.48 0.42 -8.85
C TYR A 174 20.07 1.82 -8.99
N ALA A 175 19.26 2.88 -8.77
CA ALA A 175 19.73 4.26 -8.88
C ALA A 175 20.90 4.55 -7.93
N ASN A 176 20.83 4.05 -6.68
CA ASN A 176 21.89 4.22 -5.70
C ASN A 176 23.18 3.49 -6.09
N GLN A 177 23.10 2.28 -6.65
CA GLN A 177 24.26 1.55 -7.16
C GLN A 177 24.91 2.27 -8.35
N MET A 178 24.11 2.79 -9.27
CA MET A 178 24.62 3.59 -10.40
C MET A 178 25.24 4.90 -9.94
N HIS A 179 24.67 5.55 -8.91
CA HIS A 179 25.29 6.72 -8.30
C HIS A 179 26.68 6.39 -7.71
N ASP A 180 26.81 5.29 -6.97
CA ASP A 180 28.09 4.88 -6.38
C ASP A 180 29.15 4.59 -7.45
N LEU A 181 28.74 3.97 -8.57
CA LEU A 181 29.60 3.76 -9.72
C LEU A 181 30.06 5.10 -10.35
N CYS A 182 29.12 6.02 -10.59
CA CYS A 182 29.44 7.34 -11.12
C CYS A 182 30.44 8.09 -10.23
N GLN A 183 30.23 8.06 -8.91
CA GLN A 183 31.15 8.66 -7.94
C GLN A 183 32.58 8.09 -8.07
N LYS A 184 32.71 6.76 -8.20
CA LYS A 184 34.01 6.10 -8.39
C LYS A 184 34.70 6.45 -9.71
N MET A 185 33.91 6.73 -10.74
CA MET A 185 34.40 7.12 -12.08
C MET A 185 34.65 8.62 -12.20
N GLY A 186 34.29 9.45 -11.21
CA GLY A 186 34.35 10.90 -11.31
C GLY A 186 33.31 11.48 -12.29
N VAL A 187 32.18 10.78 -12.48
CA VAL A 187 31.07 11.17 -13.36
C VAL A 187 29.96 11.79 -12.52
N ASP A 188 29.37 12.86 -13.05
CA ASP A 188 28.20 13.49 -12.43
C ASP A 188 26.94 12.63 -12.66
N TYR A 189 26.46 12.00 -11.59
CA TYR A 189 25.25 11.17 -11.62
C TYR A 189 24.00 11.95 -12.05
N ASP A 190 23.88 13.23 -11.62
CA ASP A 190 22.70 14.03 -11.96
C ASP A 190 22.65 14.34 -13.46
N ALA A 191 23.78 14.62 -14.08
CA ALA A 191 23.87 14.77 -15.52
C ALA A 191 23.50 13.48 -16.27
N VAL A 192 24.01 12.32 -15.80
CA VAL A 192 23.65 11.00 -16.36
C VAL A 192 22.16 10.72 -16.21
N LYS A 193 21.60 10.94 -15.01
CA LYS A 193 20.18 10.74 -14.72
C LYS A 193 19.29 11.60 -15.62
N GLU A 194 19.61 12.89 -15.78
CA GLU A 194 18.81 13.79 -16.64
C GLU A 194 18.82 13.32 -18.11
N CYS A 195 19.97 12.90 -18.61
CA CYS A 195 20.03 12.31 -19.96
C CYS A 195 19.24 11.00 -20.06
N ALA A 196 19.34 10.12 -19.07
CA ALA A 196 18.61 8.86 -19.06
C ALA A 196 17.09 9.05 -18.93
N LYS A 197 16.63 10.06 -18.21
CA LYS A 197 15.20 10.41 -18.09
C LYS A 197 14.57 10.86 -19.41
N ALA A 198 15.36 11.24 -20.41
CA ALA A 198 14.85 11.54 -21.74
C ALA A 198 14.29 10.30 -22.46
N GLU A 199 14.65 9.08 -22.01
CA GLU A 199 14.12 7.84 -22.54
C GLU A 199 12.82 7.43 -21.80
N PRO A 200 11.65 7.48 -22.46
CA PRO A 200 10.37 7.18 -21.80
C PRO A 200 10.28 5.78 -21.20
N MET A 201 11.01 4.80 -21.74
CA MET A 201 11.04 3.43 -21.22
C MET A 201 11.71 3.33 -19.84
N ILE A 202 12.59 4.28 -19.50
CA ILE A 202 13.26 4.33 -18.19
C ILE A 202 12.35 4.93 -17.11
N VAL A 203 11.69 6.04 -17.43
CA VAL A 203 10.97 6.83 -16.40
C VAL A 203 9.45 6.68 -16.44
N GLY A 204 8.87 6.34 -17.57
CA GLY A 204 7.40 6.37 -17.72
C GLY A 204 6.88 7.80 -17.54
N ASP A 205 6.02 8.02 -16.54
CA ASP A 205 5.54 9.35 -16.18
C ASP A 205 6.58 10.14 -15.38
N GLN A 206 6.87 11.38 -15.81
CA GLN A 206 8.05 12.15 -15.42
C GLN A 206 8.08 12.68 -13.98
N HIS A 207 6.96 12.60 -13.22
CA HIS A 207 6.87 13.32 -11.93
C HIS A 207 7.46 12.59 -10.73
N ASN A 208 7.57 11.27 -10.76
CA ASN A 208 8.20 10.50 -9.67
C ASN A 208 8.91 9.27 -10.24
N THR A 209 10.17 9.45 -10.59
CA THR A 209 10.94 8.42 -11.29
C THR A 209 11.55 7.35 -10.37
N HIS A 210 11.64 7.62 -9.07
CA HIS A 210 12.41 6.84 -8.08
C HIS A 210 13.91 6.72 -8.42
N LEU A 211 14.44 7.70 -9.18
CA LEU A 211 15.85 7.79 -9.53
C LEU A 211 16.60 8.86 -8.71
N GLU A 212 15.90 9.58 -7.86
CA GLU A 212 16.50 10.56 -6.96
C GLU A 212 17.26 9.82 -5.85
N ILE A 213 18.51 10.24 -5.61
CA ILE A 213 19.39 9.56 -4.65
C ILE A 213 19.00 9.92 -3.21
N TYR A 214 18.65 11.18 -2.98
CA TYR A 214 18.24 11.64 -1.66
C TYR A 214 16.72 11.82 -1.61
N HIS A 215 16.09 11.12 -0.67
CA HIS A 215 14.69 11.31 -0.32
C HIS A 215 14.58 11.59 1.18
N LYS A 216 13.97 12.71 1.55
CA LYS A 216 13.88 13.14 2.98
C LYS A 216 15.27 13.20 3.69
N GLY A 217 16.33 13.52 2.94
CA GLY A 217 17.67 13.73 3.49
C GLY A 217 18.54 12.47 3.62
N TYR A 218 18.09 11.31 3.15
CA TYR A 218 18.86 10.07 3.17
C TYR A 218 18.83 9.34 1.82
N ARG A 219 19.78 8.42 1.63
CA ARG A 219 19.89 7.55 0.46
C ARG A 219 19.14 6.23 0.70
N GLY A 220 18.68 5.62 -0.40
CA GLY A 220 17.93 4.36 -0.35
C GLY A 220 16.43 4.57 -0.16
N TYR A 221 15.69 3.46 -0.16
CA TYR A 221 14.25 3.50 0.08
C TYR A 221 13.94 3.25 1.56
N GLY A 222 13.06 4.09 2.10
CA GLY A 222 12.62 4.04 3.48
C GLY A 222 11.13 4.42 3.58
N GLY A 223 10.76 4.94 4.75
CA GLY A 223 9.37 5.29 5.05
C GLY A 223 8.50 4.07 5.32
N LYS A 224 7.19 4.27 5.31
CA LYS A 224 6.21 3.30 5.80
C LYS A 224 5.83 2.21 4.77
N CYS A 225 6.03 2.46 3.47
CA CYS A 225 5.46 1.63 2.41
C CYS A 225 6.50 0.70 1.76
N LEU A 226 7.56 1.25 1.14
CA LEU A 226 8.47 0.43 0.33
C LEU A 226 9.17 -0.67 1.13
N PRO A 227 9.77 -0.41 2.32
CA PRO A 227 10.40 -1.49 3.10
C PRO A 227 9.39 -2.56 3.53
N LYS A 228 8.22 -2.14 4.02
CA LYS A 228 7.17 -3.03 4.48
C LYS A 228 6.67 -3.93 3.34
N ASP A 229 6.30 -3.34 2.22
CA ASP A 229 5.69 -4.08 1.11
C ASP A 229 6.72 -4.99 0.42
N THR A 230 7.98 -4.55 0.27
CA THR A 230 9.07 -5.39 -0.26
C THR A 230 9.28 -6.62 0.62
N ARG A 231 9.38 -6.45 1.93
CA ARG A 231 9.56 -7.55 2.88
C ARG A 231 8.37 -8.50 2.90
N SER A 232 7.17 -7.94 2.90
CA SER A 232 5.92 -8.72 2.93
C SER A 232 5.78 -9.62 1.69
N ILE A 233 6.10 -9.12 0.50
CA ILE A 233 6.01 -9.93 -0.72
C ILE A 233 7.14 -10.98 -0.81
N ILE A 234 8.34 -10.67 -0.31
CA ILE A 234 9.44 -11.65 -0.21
C ILE A 234 9.01 -12.81 0.70
N GLN A 235 8.48 -12.50 1.88
CA GLN A 235 8.05 -13.51 2.83
C GLN A 235 6.89 -14.37 2.29
N LEU A 236 5.91 -13.76 1.66
CA LEU A 236 4.83 -14.50 0.99
C LEU A 236 5.37 -15.46 -0.06
N ALA A 237 6.32 -15.02 -0.88
CA ALA A 237 6.93 -15.86 -1.90
C ALA A 237 7.71 -17.04 -1.28
N GLU A 238 8.43 -16.81 -0.19
CA GLU A 238 9.16 -17.86 0.55
C GLU A 238 8.20 -18.93 1.11
N GLN A 239 7.05 -18.51 1.67
CA GLN A 239 6.01 -19.43 2.13
C GLN A 239 5.44 -20.29 1.00
N MET A 240 5.44 -19.77 -0.23
CA MET A 240 5.03 -20.48 -1.45
C MET A 240 6.17 -21.27 -2.12
N GLY A 241 7.37 -21.28 -1.54
CA GLY A 241 8.55 -21.94 -2.11
C GLY A 241 9.17 -21.20 -3.30
N ILE A 242 8.90 -19.92 -3.45
CA ILE A 242 9.43 -19.07 -4.53
C ILE A 242 10.55 -18.16 -3.97
N ASP A 243 11.71 -18.17 -4.62
CA ASP A 243 12.81 -17.28 -4.27
C ASP A 243 12.81 -16.01 -5.11
N LEU A 244 12.49 -14.87 -4.51
CA LEU A 244 12.58 -13.55 -5.13
C LEU A 244 14.00 -12.98 -4.95
N THR A 245 15.03 -13.69 -5.45
CA THR A 245 16.46 -13.36 -5.30
C THR A 245 16.75 -11.88 -5.58
N LEU A 246 16.23 -11.33 -6.67
CA LEU A 246 16.47 -9.93 -7.06
C LEU A 246 15.97 -8.93 -5.99
N LEU A 247 14.79 -9.17 -5.44
CA LEU A 247 14.24 -8.31 -4.39
C LEU A 247 14.98 -8.46 -3.06
N LYS A 248 15.40 -9.69 -2.71
CA LYS A 248 16.22 -9.95 -1.52
C LYS A 248 17.54 -9.23 -1.58
N GLU A 249 18.25 -9.29 -2.71
CA GLU A 249 19.51 -8.58 -2.88
C GLU A 249 19.33 -7.06 -2.89
N ALA A 250 18.24 -6.55 -3.47
CA ALA A 250 17.92 -5.13 -3.40
C ALA A 250 17.60 -4.68 -1.95
N GLU A 251 16.86 -5.48 -1.19
CA GLU A 251 16.59 -5.20 0.23
C GLU A 251 17.87 -5.22 1.05
N LYS A 252 18.70 -6.23 0.88
CA LYS A 252 20.01 -6.34 1.56
C LYS A 252 20.88 -5.12 1.29
N TYR A 253 21.06 -4.76 0.02
CA TYR A 253 21.81 -3.56 -0.37
C TYR A 253 21.23 -2.30 0.29
N ASN A 254 19.91 -2.12 0.24
CA ASN A 254 19.26 -0.97 0.85
C ASN A 254 19.48 -0.91 2.36
N ASN A 255 19.41 -2.04 3.03
CA ASN A 255 19.60 -2.14 4.48
C ASN A 255 21.04 -1.76 4.87
N GLU A 256 22.03 -2.24 4.12
CA GLU A 256 23.44 -1.88 4.32
C GLU A 256 23.67 -0.38 4.08
N LEU A 257 23.09 0.17 3.02
CA LEU A 257 23.17 1.60 2.68
C LEU A 257 22.55 2.48 3.78
N GLN A 258 21.39 2.12 4.30
CA GLN A 258 20.74 2.88 5.38
C GLN A 258 21.54 2.78 6.69
N LYS A 259 22.01 1.58 7.03
CA LYS A 259 22.87 1.36 8.21
C LYS A 259 24.15 2.22 8.15
N SER A 260 24.77 2.36 6.99
CA SER A 260 25.96 3.21 6.80
C SER A 260 25.68 4.69 7.05
N GLN A 261 24.43 5.11 7.02
CA GLN A 261 23.97 6.48 7.30
C GLN A 261 23.43 6.64 8.73
N GLY A 262 23.53 5.60 9.58
CA GLY A 262 23.01 5.62 10.95
C GLY A 262 21.47 5.54 11.03
N ILE A 263 20.81 5.09 9.95
CA ILE A 263 19.35 4.95 9.93
C ILE A 263 18.98 3.56 10.45
N ASP A 264 18.09 3.50 11.42
CA ASP A 264 17.54 2.24 11.93
C ASP A 264 16.49 1.69 10.97
N ILE A 265 16.83 0.60 10.30
CA ILE A 265 15.98 -0.09 9.32
C ILE A 265 14.86 -0.89 9.99
N GLN A 266 14.93 -1.13 11.29
CA GLN A 266 13.89 -1.84 12.03
C GLN A 266 12.65 -0.96 12.28
N TRP A 267 12.63 0.23 11.69
CA TRP A 267 11.50 1.13 11.82
C TRP A 267 10.31 0.62 10.99
N VAL A 268 9.63 -0.36 11.56
CA VAL A 268 8.31 -0.81 11.11
C VAL A 268 7.29 -0.13 11.99
N GLU A 269 6.28 0.47 11.40
CA GLU A 269 5.19 1.10 12.14
C GLU A 269 4.60 0.08 13.13
N GLY A 270 4.57 0.43 14.41
CA GLY A 270 4.08 -0.48 15.48
C GLY A 270 5.18 -1.06 16.38
N SER A 271 6.47 -0.88 16.08
CA SER A 271 7.48 -1.20 17.07
C SER A 271 7.35 -0.22 18.24
N PRO A 272 7.15 -0.66 19.49
CA PRO A 272 7.18 0.25 20.61
C PRO A 272 8.54 0.94 20.62
N LYS A 273 8.56 2.28 20.69
CA LYS A 273 9.79 3.04 20.93
C LYS A 273 10.47 2.41 22.14
N LYS A 274 11.66 1.83 21.99
CA LYS A 274 12.46 1.43 23.12
C LYS A 274 12.77 2.71 23.89
N GLY A 275 12.15 2.84 25.08
CA GLY A 275 12.54 3.67 26.19
C GLY A 275 12.78 5.17 25.90
N SER A 276 11.80 6.01 26.17
CA SER A 276 12.05 7.30 26.81
C SER A 276 11.93 7.11 28.32
#